data_54d554a14311a32d0b219a26f60e57f0
#
_entry.id   54d554a14311a32d0b219a26f60e57f0
#
_cell.length_a   1.000
_cell.length_b   1.000
_cell.length_c   1.000
_cell.angle_alpha   90.00
_cell.angle_beta   90.00
_cell.angle_gamma   90.00
#
_symmetry.space_group_name_H-M   'P 1'
#
loop_
_entity.id
_entity.type
_entity.pdbx_description
1 polymer ?
#
loop_
_entity_poly.entity_id
_entity_poly.type
_entity_poly.pdbx_seq_one_letter_code
_entity_poly.pdbx_strand_id
1 'polypeptide(L)'
;MEALLKYNNIMDAAKYMTGVQHIGIPTNDIDKTITFYQRLGFTIAYQTVNEKANERVAFLQFGNLIIETYENHAATLRSGAIDHLAIDVKEIDRLYEEIKSAGFHILNDSV
;
A
#
# COMPACT_ATOMS: atom_id res chain seq x y z
N MET A 1 6.13 -35.09 8.16
CA MET A 1 5.72 -35.73 6.88
C MET A 1 4.26 -35.53 6.58
N GLU A 2 3.40 -35.82 7.51
CA GLU A 2 1.96 -35.70 7.28
C GLU A 2 1.52 -34.29 6.96
N ALA A 3 2.02 -33.29 7.70
CA ALA A 3 1.74 -31.89 7.46
C ALA A 3 2.25 -31.42 6.10
N LEU A 4 3.44 -31.88 5.72
CA LEU A 4 4.03 -31.56 4.43
C LEU A 4 3.22 -32.16 3.28
N LEU A 5 2.82 -33.41 3.40
CA LEU A 5 1.96 -34.08 2.41
C LEU A 5 0.61 -33.39 2.28
N LYS A 6 0.06 -32.93 3.39
CA LYS A 6 -1.21 -32.19 3.40
C LYS A 6 -1.12 -30.92 2.57
N TYR A 7 -0.04 -30.13 2.73
CA TYR A 7 0.16 -28.91 1.94
C TYR A 7 0.46 -29.22 0.48
N ASN A 8 1.24 -30.26 0.19
CA ASN A 8 1.58 -30.63 -1.18
C ASN A 8 0.38 -31.16 -1.97
N ASN A 9 -0.65 -31.69 -1.29
CA ASN A 9 -1.84 -32.22 -1.94
C ASN A 9 -2.95 -31.18 -2.12
N ILE A 10 -2.74 -29.96 -1.62
CA ILE A 10 -3.65 -28.87 -1.85
C ILE A 10 -3.45 -28.37 -3.28
N MET A 11 -4.45 -27.79 -3.86
CA MET A 11 -4.44 -27.26 -5.22
C MET A 11 -3.18 -26.44 -5.52
N ASP A 12 -2.74 -26.47 -6.75
CA ASP A 12 -1.71 -25.57 -7.26
C ASP A 12 -2.37 -24.21 -7.54
N ALA A 13 -2.42 -23.35 -6.54
CA ALA A 13 -3.06 -22.03 -6.63
C ALA A 13 -2.37 -21.14 -7.65
N ALA A 14 -1.08 -21.33 -7.88
CA ALA A 14 -0.30 -20.50 -8.80
C ALA A 14 -0.84 -20.52 -10.22
N LYS A 15 -1.51 -21.60 -10.64
CA LYS A 15 -2.15 -21.66 -11.96
C LYS A 15 -3.26 -20.64 -12.15
N TYR A 16 -3.87 -20.22 -11.06
CA TYR A 16 -5.05 -19.35 -11.07
C TYR A 16 -4.74 -17.92 -10.65
N MET A 17 -3.58 -17.70 -10.07
CA MET A 17 -3.18 -16.40 -9.56
C MET A 17 -2.45 -15.63 -10.65
N THR A 18 -2.80 -14.36 -10.82
CA THR A 18 -2.20 -13.50 -11.84
C THR A 18 -1.34 -12.38 -11.26
N GLY A 19 -1.27 -12.29 -9.94
CA GLY A 19 -0.46 -11.29 -9.26
C GLY A 19 -1.20 -10.67 -8.08
N VAL A 20 -0.66 -9.59 -7.56
CA VAL A 20 -1.29 -8.82 -6.48
C VAL A 20 -2.32 -7.88 -7.10
N GLN A 21 -3.55 -7.94 -6.62
CA GLN A 21 -4.59 -7.04 -7.11
C GLN A 21 -4.50 -5.69 -6.40
N HIS A 22 -4.39 -5.69 -5.07
CA HIS A 22 -4.18 -4.47 -4.30
C HIS A 22 -3.65 -4.81 -2.90
N ILE A 23 -3.17 -3.78 -2.20
CA ILE A 23 -2.77 -3.84 -0.80
C ILE A 23 -3.70 -2.90 -0.03
N GLY A 24 -4.32 -3.40 1.03
CA GLY A 24 -5.22 -2.60 1.86
C GLY A 24 -4.50 -1.91 3.01
N ILE A 25 -4.68 -0.60 3.13
CA ILE A 25 -4.07 0.20 4.20
C ILE A 25 -5.15 1.08 4.83
N PRO A 26 -5.50 0.85 6.10
CA PRO A 26 -6.49 1.67 6.78
C PRO A 26 -5.97 3.08 7.04
N THR A 27 -6.89 4.02 7.16
CA THR A 27 -6.54 5.40 7.50
C THR A 27 -7.55 6.00 8.46
N ASN A 28 -7.11 7.02 9.19
CA ASN A 28 -7.97 7.85 10.04
C ASN A 28 -8.37 9.14 9.33
N ASP A 29 -7.77 9.45 8.19
CA ASP A 29 -8.05 10.64 7.39
C ASP A 29 -7.73 10.34 5.93
N ILE A 30 -8.76 9.97 5.17
CA ILE A 30 -8.56 9.51 3.79
C ILE A 30 -8.10 10.63 2.86
N ASP A 31 -8.57 11.85 3.07
CA ASP A 31 -8.16 12.97 2.22
C ASP A 31 -6.66 13.25 2.36
N LYS A 32 -6.16 13.18 3.58
CA LYS A 32 -4.74 13.34 3.87
C LYS A 32 -3.91 12.21 3.26
N THR A 33 -4.41 10.99 3.35
CA THR A 33 -3.75 9.82 2.77
C THR A 33 -3.69 9.92 1.25
N ILE A 34 -4.80 10.29 0.61
CA ILE A 34 -4.85 10.49 -0.84
C ILE A 34 -3.83 11.55 -1.25
N THR A 35 -3.81 12.68 -0.58
CA THR A 35 -2.86 13.76 -0.88
C THR A 35 -1.41 13.30 -0.76
N PHE A 36 -1.10 12.52 0.28
CA PHE A 36 0.25 11.97 0.46
C PHE A 36 0.68 11.14 -0.75
N TYR A 37 -0.15 10.20 -1.18
CA TYR A 37 0.20 9.35 -2.32
C TYR A 37 0.21 10.10 -3.64
N GLN A 38 -0.69 11.06 -3.82
CA GLN A 38 -0.67 11.91 -5.03
C GLN A 38 0.63 12.70 -5.15
N ARG A 39 1.18 13.17 -4.04
CA ARG A 39 2.46 13.86 -4.02
C ARG A 39 3.61 12.95 -4.46
N LEU A 40 3.47 11.65 -4.26
CA LEU A 40 4.44 10.65 -4.73
C LEU A 40 4.21 10.24 -6.20
N GLY A 41 3.15 10.72 -6.83
CA GLY A 41 2.85 10.42 -8.23
C GLY A 41 1.78 9.37 -8.44
N PHE A 42 1.11 8.91 -7.38
CA PHE A 42 -0.04 8.02 -7.52
C PHE A 42 -1.25 8.78 -8.07
N THR A 43 -2.09 8.07 -8.80
CA THR A 43 -3.36 8.60 -9.29
C THR A 43 -4.53 7.88 -8.62
N ILE A 44 -5.66 8.53 -8.53
CA ILE A 44 -6.88 7.91 -8.03
C ILE A 44 -7.46 7.05 -9.15
N ALA A 45 -7.47 5.73 -8.95
CA ALA A 45 -8.05 4.80 -9.91
C ALA A 45 -9.56 4.65 -9.70
N TYR A 46 -10.01 4.71 -8.45
CA TYR A 46 -11.41 4.54 -8.12
C TYR A 46 -11.69 5.04 -6.71
N GLN A 47 -12.87 5.62 -6.52
CA GLN A 47 -13.34 6.03 -5.19
C GLN A 47 -14.76 5.54 -4.98
N THR A 48 -15.07 5.15 -3.74
CA THR A 48 -16.41 4.70 -3.39
C THR A 48 -16.63 4.87 -1.88
N VAL A 49 -17.83 4.50 -1.44
CA VAL A 49 -18.17 4.41 -0.02
C VAL A 49 -18.66 2.99 0.24
N ASN A 50 -18.07 2.35 1.23
CA ASN A 50 -18.61 1.10 1.75
C ASN A 50 -19.74 1.47 2.71
N GLU A 51 -20.98 1.41 2.23
CA GLU A 51 -22.14 1.87 2.99
C GLU A 51 -22.38 1.05 4.26
N LYS A 52 -22.13 -0.24 4.20
CA LYS A 52 -22.32 -1.13 5.37
C LYS A 52 -21.42 -0.75 6.54
N ALA A 53 -20.18 -0.39 6.23
CA ALA A 53 -19.21 0.01 7.24
C ALA A 53 -19.17 1.53 7.46
N ASN A 54 -19.86 2.30 6.60
CA ASN A 54 -19.78 3.76 6.58
C ASN A 54 -18.34 4.24 6.43
N GLU A 55 -17.62 3.66 5.48
CA GLU A 55 -16.22 3.96 5.23
C GLU A 55 -16.02 4.49 3.82
N ARG A 56 -15.33 5.61 3.70
CA ARG A 56 -14.84 6.10 2.41
C ARG A 56 -13.66 5.24 1.98
N VAL A 57 -13.62 4.93 0.68
CA VAL A 57 -12.60 4.06 0.10
C VAL A 57 -12.02 4.72 -1.15
N ALA A 58 -10.71 4.62 -1.31
CA ALA A 58 -10.01 5.06 -2.52
C ALA A 58 -8.99 4.03 -2.94
N PHE A 59 -8.92 3.77 -4.24
CA PHE A 59 -7.89 2.95 -4.86
C PHE A 59 -6.89 3.87 -5.55
N LEU A 60 -5.65 3.84 -5.10
CA LEU A 60 -4.56 4.69 -5.57
C LEU A 60 -3.58 3.84 -6.35
N GLN A 61 -3.20 4.27 -7.54
CA GLN A 61 -2.41 3.47 -8.45
C GLN A 61 -1.13 4.18 -8.91
N PHE A 62 -0.05 3.42 -8.91
CA PHE A 62 1.19 3.78 -9.57
C PHE A 62 1.73 2.54 -10.26
N GLY A 63 1.78 2.55 -11.61
CA GLY A 63 2.20 1.37 -12.37
C GLY A 63 1.30 0.17 -12.05
N ASN A 64 1.91 -0.92 -11.65
CA ASN A 64 1.20 -2.14 -11.27
C ASN A 64 0.89 -2.22 -9.76
N LEU A 65 1.20 -1.17 -9.00
CA LEU A 65 0.89 -1.11 -7.58
C LEU A 65 -0.43 -0.39 -7.38
N ILE A 66 -1.36 -1.04 -6.69
CA ILE A 66 -2.64 -0.46 -6.28
C ILE A 66 -2.74 -0.56 -4.77
N ILE A 67 -3.01 0.57 -4.14
CA ILE A 67 -3.27 0.65 -2.70
C ILE A 67 -4.73 1.00 -2.51
N GLU A 68 -5.46 0.15 -1.78
CA GLU A 68 -6.79 0.49 -1.30
C GLU A 68 -6.64 1.15 0.07
N THR A 69 -7.02 2.40 0.19
CA THR A 69 -7.11 3.05 1.50
C THR A 69 -8.57 3.20 1.89
N TYR A 70 -8.87 2.90 3.15
CA TYR A 70 -10.24 2.94 3.67
C TYR A 70 -10.24 3.60 5.05
N GLU A 71 -11.21 4.50 5.22
CA GLU A 71 -11.26 5.36 6.41
C GLU A 71 -12.08 4.69 7.51
N ASN A 72 -11.43 3.82 8.27
CA ASN A 72 -12.09 3.12 9.37
C ASN A 72 -11.86 3.76 10.74
N HIS A 73 -11.07 4.84 10.80
CA HIS A 73 -10.72 5.54 12.03
C HIS A 73 -10.10 4.64 13.12
N ALA A 74 -9.50 3.53 12.69
CA ALA A 74 -8.90 2.54 13.58
C ALA A 74 -7.45 2.21 13.20
N ALA A 75 -6.82 3.04 12.37
CA ALA A 75 -5.41 2.88 12.03
C ALA A 75 -4.56 3.15 13.28
N THR A 76 -3.69 2.19 13.61
CA THR A 76 -2.91 2.24 14.85
C THR A 76 -1.73 3.21 14.80
N LEU A 77 -1.34 3.65 13.59
CA LEU A 77 -0.17 4.49 13.32
C LEU A 77 1.14 3.85 13.78
N ARG A 78 1.17 2.53 13.84
CA ARG A 78 2.32 1.71 14.20
C ARG A 78 2.52 0.62 13.18
N SER A 79 3.76 0.11 13.10
CA SER A 79 4.04 -1.06 12.29
C SER A 79 3.27 -2.27 12.82
N GLY A 80 2.72 -3.05 11.91
CA GLY A 80 2.04 -4.30 12.21
C GLY A 80 2.85 -5.51 11.75
N ALA A 81 2.18 -6.64 11.56
CA ALA A 81 2.81 -7.86 11.05
C ALA A 81 3.40 -7.63 9.65
N ILE A 82 2.72 -6.85 8.82
CA ILE A 82 3.28 -6.27 7.60
C ILE A 82 3.71 -4.87 7.99
N ASP A 83 5.01 -4.62 8.07
CA ASP A 83 5.51 -3.41 8.70
C ASP A 83 6.00 -2.35 7.72
N HIS A 84 6.16 -2.67 6.44
CA HIS A 84 6.56 -1.68 5.45
C HIS A 84 6.21 -2.11 4.03
N LEU A 85 6.20 -1.13 3.14
CA LEU A 85 6.09 -1.32 1.70
C LEU A 85 7.37 -0.75 1.08
N ALA A 86 8.05 -1.54 0.27
CA ALA A 86 9.23 -1.09 -0.46
C ALA A 86 8.87 -0.84 -1.93
N ILE A 87 9.25 0.31 -2.42
CA ILE A 87 9.06 0.69 -3.81
C ILE A 87 10.43 0.78 -4.48
N ASP A 88 10.59 0.04 -5.57
CA ASP A 88 11.81 0.09 -6.35
C ASP A 88 11.89 1.40 -7.14
N VAL A 89 13.04 2.05 -7.09
CA VAL A 89 13.25 3.35 -7.73
C VAL A 89 14.56 3.36 -8.49
N LYS A 90 14.69 4.31 -9.40
CA LYS A 90 15.96 4.62 -10.07
C LYS A 90 16.49 5.95 -9.54
N GLU A 91 17.79 6.18 -9.71
CA GLU A 91 18.44 7.45 -9.31
C GLU A 91 18.12 7.82 -7.85
N ILE A 92 18.32 6.88 -6.94
CA ILE A 92 17.90 7.00 -5.56
C ILE A 92 18.49 8.23 -4.84
N ASP A 93 19.72 8.59 -5.14
CA ASP A 93 20.37 9.76 -4.51
C ASP A 93 19.62 11.05 -4.87
N ARG A 94 19.25 11.18 -6.12
CA ARG A 94 18.50 12.32 -6.64
C ARG A 94 17.10 12.36 -6.06
N LEU A 95 16.41 11.21 -6.05
CA LEU A 95 15.08 11.11 -5.47
C LEU A 95 15.08 11.46 -4.00
N TYR A 96 16.08 10.99 -3.25
CA TYR A 96 16.23 11.31 -1.84
C TYR A 96 16.25 12.82 -1.61
N GLU A 97 17.08 13.54 -2.38
CA GLU A 97 17.17 15.01 -2.26
C GLU A 97 15.86 15.71 -2.65
N GLU A 98 15.18 15.23 -3.66
CA GLU A 98 13.90 15.81 -4.10
C GLU A 98 12.81 15.59 -3.03
N ILE A 99 12.73 14.41 -2.45
CA ILE A 99 11.76 14.09 -1.39
C ILE A 99 12.03 14.91 -0.15
N LYS A 100 13.31 15.05 0.22
CA LYS A 100 13.74 15.86 1.35
C LYS A 100 13.34 17.33 1.14
N SER A 101 13.60 17.87 -0.05
CA SER A 101 13.25 19.26 -0.41
C SER A 101 11.74 19.47 -0.43
N ALA A 102 10.96 18.47 -0.76
CA ALA A 102 9.50 18.53 -0.79
C ALA A 102 8.86 18.47 0.60
N GLY A 103 9.65 18.27 1.66
CA GLY A 103 9.16 18.31 3.03
C GLY A 103 8.59 16.98 3.55
N PHE A 104 8.85 15.86 2.88
CA PHE A 104 8.46 14.56 3.40
C PHE A 104 9.29 14.20 4.64
N HIS A 105 8.67 13.49 5.57
CA HIS A 105 9.37 12.96 6.73
C HIS A 105 10.32 11.83 6.31
N ILE A 106 11.61 12.00 6.60
CA ILE A 106 12.65 11.04 6.25
C ILE A 106 13.24 10.49 7.53
N LEU A 107 13.37 9.16 7.60
CA LEU A 107 13.87 8.48 8.78
C LEU A 107 15.41 8.42 8.83
N ASN A 108 16.07 8.48 7.66
CA ASN A 108 17.52 8.38 7.57
C ASN A 108 18.13 9.70 7.07
N ASP A 109 19.32 10.03 7.57
CA ASP A 109 20.03 11.25 7.19
C ASP A 109 20.64 11.16 5.77
N SER A 110 20.81 9.96 5.25
CA SER A 110 21.36 9.68 3.93
C SER A 110 20.80 8.40 3.35
N VAL A 111 21.03 8.24 2.09
CA VAL A 111 20.68 6.99 1.38
C VAL A 111 21.47 5.81 1.90
#